data_0fedc865ad608116b682b08950889ed9
#
_entry.id   0fedc865ad608116b682b08950889ed9
#
_cell.length_a   1.000
_cell.length_b   1.000
_cell.length_c   1.000
_cell.angle_alpha   90.00
_cell.angle_beta   90.00
_cell.angle_gamma   90.00
#
_symmetry.space_group_name_H-M   'P 1'
#
loop_
_entity.id
_entity.type
_entity.pdbx_description
1 polymer ?
#
loop_
_entity_poly.entity_id
_entity_poly.type
_entity_poly.pdbx_seq_one_letter_code
_entity_poly.pdbx_strand_id
1 'polypeptide(L)'
;MNWICSVLLICSSFNPAMDYTNNDEFIEDVRSCVLHLNSMYPENERVPVDLVIAQAIHESEWGRSRFAVEGNNLMGIRTFDPTDDQMKPINKSDVSWGLRIFETKCESISYYIELLNNNHHYEDFREERKKQYVNDIVDLEKLL
;
A
#
# COMPACT_ATOMS: atom_id res chain seq x y z
N MET A 1 13.54 28.35 14.03
CA MET A 1 13.90 27.10 14.74
C MET A 1 13.12 25.96 14.09
N ASN A 2 13.84 25.06 13.43
CA ASN A 2 13.25 24.07 12.53
C ASN A 2 12.82 22.81 13.27
N TRP A 3 11.61 22.79 13.77
CA TRP A 3 10.97 21.57 14.31
C TRP A 3 10.60 20.55 13.22
N ILE A 4 10.60 20.97 11.96
CA ILE A 4 10.22 20.13 10.78
C ILE A 4 11.32 19.09 10.47
N CYS A 5 12.59 19.39 10.76
CA CYS A 5 13.70 18.48 10.43
C CYS A 5 13.79 17.26 11.35
N SER A 6 13.31 17.35 12.59
CA SER A 6 13.34 16.22 13.54
C SER A 6 12.28 15.16 13.23
N VAL A 7 11.13 15.58 12.71
CA VAL A 7 10.05 14.66 12.34
C VAL A 7 10.40 13.89 11.06
N LEU A 8 11.06 14.52 10.10
CA LEU A 8 11.50 13.88 8.86
C LEU A 8 12.62 12.84 9.08
N LEU A 9 13.52 13.09 10.05
CA LEU A 9 14.59 12.15 10.39
C LEU A 9 14.07 10.89 11.11
N ILE A 10 12.97 11.01 11.86
CA ILE A 10 12.34 9.86 12.52
C ILE A 10 11.53 9.01 11.52
N CYS A 11 10.92 9.65 10.51
CA CYS A 11 10.21 8.93 9.44
C CYS A 11 11.15 8.16 8.52
N SER A 12 12.39 8.61 8.32
CA SER A 12 13.35 7.94 7.43
C SER A 12 13.99 6.68 8.04
N SER A 13 13.82 6.44 9.35
CA SER A 13 14.43 5.29 10.03
C SER A 13 13.49 4.11 10.23
N PHE A 14 12.18 4.26 10.02
CA PHE A 14 11.21 3.17 10.09
C PHE A 14 10.99 2.57 8.71
N ASN A 15 11.82 1.62 8.39
CA ASN A 15 11.64 0.77 7.23
C ASN A 15 11.63 -0.68 7.72
N PRO A 16 10.47 -1.22 8.11
CA PRO A 16 10.38 -2.59 8.55
C PRO A 16 10.81 -3.48 7.38
N ALA A 17 11.91 -4.21 7.56
CA ALA A 17 12.25 -5.28 6.67
C ALA A 17 11.09 -6.28 6.69
N MET A 18 10.46 -6.49 5.54
CA MET A 18 9.43 -7.51 5.39
C MET A 18 10.10 -8.81 4.97
N ASP A 19 10.63 -9.53 5.95
CA ASP A 19 11.39 -10.78 5.77
C ASP A 19 10.55 -12.01 6.13
N TYR A 20 9.25 -11.95 5.86
CA TYR A 20 8.30 -13.02 6.15
C TYR A 20 8.68 -14.33 5.46
N THR A 21 8.55 -15.44 6.20
CA THR A 21 8.79 -16.80 5.71
C THR A 21 7.49 -17.63 5.62
N ASN A 22 6.42 -17.15 6.23
CA ASN A 22 5.10 -17.78 6.25
C ASN A 22 3.98 -16.72 6.21
N ASN A 23 2.73 -17.19 6.10
CA ASN A 23 1.56 -16.32 5.96
C ASN A 23 1.31 -15.47 7.21
N ASP A 24 1.54 -15.98 8.40
CA ASP A 24 1.31 -15.22 9.63
C ASP A 24 2.31 -14.06 9.75
N GLU A 25 3.57 -14.32 9.44
CA GLU A 25 4.60 -13.29 9.38
C GLU A 25 4.29 -12.23 8.30
N PHE A 26 3.80 -12.65 7.12
CA PHE A 26 3.37 -11.74 6.07
C PHE A 26 2.26 -10.79 6.58
N ILE A 27 1.24 -11.33 7.25
CA ILE A 27 0.16 -10.53 7.82
C ILE A 27 0.71 -9.52 8.83
N GLU A 28 1.58 -9.94 9.74
CA GLU A 28 2.14 -9.06 10.77
C GLU A 28 3.05 -7.98 10.18
N ASP A 29 3.85 -8.30 9.18
CA ASP A 29 4.70 -7.33 8.48
C ASP A 29 3.86 -6.27 7.74
N VAL A 30 2.82 -6.69 7.02
CA VAL A 30 1.89 -5.76 6.36
C VAL A 30 1.15 -4.92 7.39
N ARG A 31 0.64 -5.54 8.47
CA ARG A 31 -0.04 -4.85 9.58
C ARG A 31 0.84 -3.76 10.18
N SER A 32 2.08 -4.10 10.49
CA SER A 32 3.05 -3.17 11.08
C SER A 32 3.31 -1.97 10.18
N CYS A 33 3.48 -2.20 8.87
CA CYS A 33 3.62 -1.13 7.89
C CYS A 33 2.38 -0.22 7.85
N VAL A 34 1.17 -0.79 7.75
CA VAL A 34 -0.07 -0.01 7.68
C VAL A 34 -0.31 0.81 8.94
N LEU A 35 -0.09 0.22 10.11
CA LEU A 35 -0.24 0.94 11.39
C LEU A 35 0.72 2.14 11.48
N HIS A 36 1.96 1.95 11.05
CA HIS A 36 2.92 3.05 10.98
C HIS A 36 2.46 4.15 10.02
N LEU A 37 2.06 3.79 8.80
CA LEU A 37 1.58 4.74 7.80
C LEU A 37 0.32 5.47 8.27
N ASN A 38 -0.64 4.76 8.85
CA ASN A 38 -1.85 5.36 9.41
C ASN A 38 -1.55 6.38 10.53
N SER A 39 -0.48 6.19 11.29
CA SER A 39 -0.09 7.14 12.35
C SER A 39 0.25 8.54 11.81
N MET A 40 0.55 8.65 10.52
CA MET A 40 0.85 9.92 9.83
C MET A 40 -0.40 10.60 9.24
N TYR A 41 -1.56 9.93 9.29
CA TYR A 41 -2.83 10.47 8.80
C TYR A 41 -3.79 10.76 9.95
N PRO A 42 -4.66 11.80 9.83
CA PRO A 42 -5.75 12.00 10.77
C PRO A 42 -6.70 10.80 10.72
N GLU A 43 -7.39 10.53 11.83
CA GLU A 43 -8.21 9.30 12.00
C GLU A 43 -9.22 9.09 10.87
N ASN A 44 -9.86 10.16 10.41
CA ASN A 44 -10.86 10.11 9.33
C ASN A 44 -10.27 9.87 7.93
N GLU A 45 -8.96 9.90 7.78
CA GLU A 45 -8.24 9.64 6.53
C GLU A 45 -7.45 8.32 6.56
N ARG A 46 -7.48 7.61 7.69
CA ARG A 46 -6.83 6.31 7.83
C ARG A 46 -7.55 5.24 7.02
N VAL A 47 -6.80 4.25 6.59
CA VAL A 47 -7.35 3.08 5.89
C VAL A 47 -7.54 1.93 6.87
N PRO A 48 -8.61 1.13 6.75
CA PRO A 48 -8.76 -0.07 7.55
C PRO A 48 -7.60 -1.03 7.31
N VAL A 49 -6.94 -1.45 8.39
CA VAL A 49 -5.74 -2.30 8.32
C VAL A 49 -6.05 -3.61 7.61
N ASP A 50 -7.17 -4.25 7.96
CA ASP A 50 -7.55 -5.54 7.40
C ASP A 50 -7.91 -5.46 5.91
N LEU A 51 -8.39 -4.30 5.43
CA LEU A 51 -8.59 -4.05 4.00
C LEU A 51 -7.27 -4.13 3.24
N VAL A 52 -6.26 -3.43 3.73
CA VAL A 52 -4.94 -3.40 3.08
C VAL A 52 -4.27 -4.78 3.13
N ILE A 53 -4.41 -5.50 4.25
CA ILE A 53 -3.90 -6.88 4.36
C ILE A 53 -4.56 -7.79 3.32
N ALA A 54 -5.90 -7.74 3.21
CA ALA A 54 -6.64 -8.56 2.25
C ALA A 54 -6.23 -8.25 0.81
N GLN A 55 -6.07 -6.97 0.45
CA GLN A 55 -5.60 -6.56 -0.87
C GLN A 55 -4.17 -7.02 -1.14
N ALA A 56 -3.27 -6.87 -0.17
CA ALA A 56 -1.89 -7.30 -0.31
C ALA A 56 -1.79 -8.83 -0.51
N ILE A 57 -2.58 -9.62 0.22
CA ILE A 57 -2.66 -11.07 0.04
C ILE A 57 -3.08 -11.42 -1.40
N HIS A 58 -4.17 -10.80 -1.87
CA HIS A 58 -4.75 -11.06 -3.18
C HIS A 58 -3.81 -10.65 -4.32
N GLU A 59 -3.29 -9.43 -4.27
CA GLU A 59 -2.48 -8.85 -5.34
C GLU A 59 -1.06 -9.45 -5.44
N SER A 60 -0.51 -9.90 -4.33
CA SER A 60 0.88 -10.37 -4.27
C SER A 60 1.03 -11.89 -4.09
N GLU A 61 -0.06 -12.65 -4.01
CA GLU A 61 -0.02 -14.07 -3.67
C GLU A 61 0.74 -14.31 -2.36
N TRP A 62 0.34 -13.62 -1.29
CA TRP A 62 1.03 -13.67 0.00
C TRP A 62 2.50 -13.20 -0.09
N GLY A 63 2.77 -12.22 -0.92
CA GLY A 63 4.11 -11.70 -1.13
C GLY A 63 5.05 -12.62 -1.92
N ARG A 64 4.54 -13.66 -2.56
CA ARG A 64 5.33 -14.67 -3.29
C ARG A 64 5.40 -14.42 -4.78
N SER A 65 4.53 -13.56 -5.33
CA SER A 65 4.56 -13.26 -6.75
C SER A 65 5.90 -12.66 -7.17
N ARG A 66 6.26 -12.83 -8.43
CA ARG A 66 7.49 -12.25 -8.99
C ARG A 66 7.56 -10.73 -8.76
N PHE A 67 6.42 -10.04 -8.90
CA PHE A 67 6.35 -8.59 -8.70
C PHE A 67 6.56 -8.17 -7.24
N ALA A 68 6.13 -9.01 -6.29
CA ALA A 68 6.37 -8.77 -4.87
C ALA A 68 7.84 -9.05 -4.50
N VAL A 69 8.41 -10.12 -5.01
CA VAL A 69 9.77 -10.56 -4.66
C VAL A 69 10.83 -9.69 -5.33
N GLU A 70 10.72 -9.47 -6.63
CA GLU A 70 11.73 -8.74 -7.42
C GLU A 70 11.45 -7.23 -7.49
N GLY A 71 10.18 -6.82 -7.43
CA GLY A 71 9.76 -5.42 -7.60
C GLY A 71 9.22 -4.77 -6.32
N ASN A 72 9.21 -5.45 -5.19
CA ASN A 72 8.65 -4.96 -3.93
C ASN A 72 7.19 -4.44 -4.04
N ASN A 73 6.46 -4.91 -5.04
CA ASN A 73 5.10 -4.46 -5.34
C ASN A 73 4.08 -5.42 -4.76
N LEU A 74 3.61 -5.14 -3.54
CA LEU A 74 2.60 -5.95 -2.85
C LEU A 74 1.17 -5.63 -3.28
N MET A 75 0.94 -4.48 -3.92
CA MET A 75 -0.39 -3.94 -4.16
C MET A 75 -0.80 -3.97 -5.64
N GLY A 76 -0.05 -4.64 -6.50
CA GLY A 76 -0.35 -4.73 -7.92
C GLY A 76 -0.33 -3.39 -8.65
N ILE A 77 0.44 -2.43 -8.18
CA ILE A 77 0.49 -1.07 -8.73
C ILE A 77 1.05 -1.09 -10.15
N ARG A 78 0.27 -0.59 -11.09
CA ARG A 78 0.66 -0.43 -12.50
C ARG A 78 1.19 0.97 -12.76
N THR A 79 2.03 1.06 -13.76
CA THR A 79 2.42 2.32 -14.38
C THR A 79 2.24 2.24 -15.89
N PHE A 80 1.91 3.39 -16.49
CA PHE A 80 1.81 3.60 -17.94
C PHE A 80 2.90 4.55 -18.44
N ASP A 81 3.71 5.08 -17.51
CA ASP A 81 4.85 5.92 -17.84
C ASP A 81 6.06 5.04 -18.19
N PRO A 82 6.57 5.09 -19.43
CA PRO A 82 7.71 4.28 -19.84
C PRO A 82 9.02 4.68 -19.15
N THR A 83 9.05 5.82 -18.46
CA THR A 83 10.23 6.30 -17.70
C THR A 83 10.27 5.78 -16.27
N ASP A 84 9.16 5.25 -15.75
CA ASP A 84 9.10 4.62 -14.43
C ASP A 84 9.85 3.28 -14.43
N ASP A 85 10.52 2.98 -13.33
CA ASP A 85 11.03 1.64 -13.06
C ASP A 85 9.87 0.65 -13.00
N GLN A 86 9.88 -0.34 -13.89
CA GLN A 86 8.77 -1.25 -14.07
C GLN A 86 9.19 -2.64 -14.52
N MET A 87 8.36 -3.62 -14.17
CA MET A 87 8.47 -5.00 -14.64
C MET A 87 7.33 -5.31 -15.61
N LYS A 88 7.67 -5.90 -16.75
CA LYS A 88 6.66 -6.37 -17.71
C LYS A 88 6.13 -7.74 -17.30
N PRO A 89 4.84 -8.05 -17.59
CA PRO A 89 4.32 -9.40 -17.47
C PRO A 89 5.08 -10.36 -18.39
N ILE A 90 5.24 -11.61 -17.94
CA ILE A 90 5.87 -12.65 -18.76
C ILE A 90 5.03 -12.86 -20.04
N ASN A 91 5.69 -12.96 -21.19
CA ASN A 91 5.08 -13.13 -22.51
C ASN A 91 4.16 -11.98 -22.98
N LYS A 92 4.24 -10.81 -22.33
CA LYS A 92 3.49 -9.60 -22.70
C LYS A 92 4.41 -8.36 -22.68
N SER A 93 5.57 -8.47 -23.31
CA SER A 93 6.57 -7.38 -23.36
C SER A 93 6.12 -6.18 -24.21
N ASP A 94 5.11 -6.37 -25.06
CA ASP A 94 4.55 -5.38 -25.98
C ASP A 94 3.43 -4.52 -25.38
N VAL A 95 2.97 -4.83 -24.15
CA VAL A 95 1.94 -4.02 -23.48
C VAL A 95 2.48 -2.63 -23.09
N SER A 96 1.61 -1.62 -23.16
CA SER A 96 1.93 -0.22 -22.84
C SER A 96 2.03 0.07 -21.33
N TRP A 97 1.86 -0.93 -20.48
CA TRP A 97 1.91 -0.81 -19.02
C TRP A 97 2.89 -1.80 -18.41
N GLY A 98 3.30 -1.55 -17.20
CA GLY A 98 4.08 -2.46 -16.38
C GLY A 98 3.68 -2.41 -14.91
N LEU A 99 4.20 -3.32 -14.12
CA LEU A 99 4.10 -3.28 -12.67
C LEU A 99 5.23 -2.42 -12.13
N ARG A 100 4.89 -1.40 -11.34
CA ARG A 100 5.86 -0.47 -10.77
C ARG A 100 6.83 -1.19 -9.82
N ILE A 101 8.10 -0.81 -9.86
CA ILE A 101 9.12 -1.26 -8.92
C ILE A 101 9.23 -0.24 -7.80
N PHE A 102 9.31 -0.72 -6.55
CA PHE A 102 9.51 0.08 -5.36
C PHE A 102 10.83 -0.26 -4.66
N GLU A 103 11.37 0.65 -3.90
CA GLU A 103 12.57 0.41 -3.11
C GLU A 103 12.30 -0.57 -1.96
N THR A 104 11.09 -0.49 -1.36
CA THR A 104 10.67 -1.38 -0.29
C THR A 104 9.21 -1.84 -0.48
N LYS A 105 8.86 -2.96 0.13
CA LYS A 105 7.48 -3.47 0.12
C LYS A 105 6.50 -2.52 0.82
N CYS A 106 6.92 -1.91 1.93
CA CYS A 106 6.11 -0.92 2.65
C CYS A 106 5.87 0.34 1.81
N GLU A 107 6.80 0.74 0.94
CA GLU A 107 6.60 1.84 0.00
C GLU A 107 5.46 1.57 -0.99
N SER A 108 5.30 0.33 -1.47
CA SER A 108 4.17 -0.03 -2.33
C SER A 108 2.82 0.12 -1.62
N ILE A 109 2.78 -0.21 -0.33
CA ILE A 109 1.59 0.01 0.52
C ILE A 109 1.34 1.51 0.74
N SER A 110 2.38 2.28 1.00
CA SER A 110 2.29 3.74 1.13
C SER A 110 1.71 4.39 -0.12
N TYR A 111 2.18 3.98 -1.28
CA TYR A 111 1.66 4.44 -2.57
C TYR A 111 0.17 4.09 -2.75
N TYR A 112 -0.23 2.87 -2.39
CA TYR A 112 -1.63 2.45 -2.44
C TYR A 112 -2.53 3.29 -1.53
N ILE A 113 -2.10 3.54 -0.28
CA ILE A 113 -2.85 4.39 0.65
C ILE A 113 -3.00 5.81 0.10
N GLU A 114 -1.96 6.35 -0.51
CA GLU A 114 -2.00 7.67 -1.14
C GLU A 114 -2.97 7.71 -2.32
N LEU A 115 -3.02 6.66 -3.14
CA LEU A 115 -4.03 6.53 -4.19
C LEU A 115 -5.46 6.55 -3.63
N LEU A 116 -5.73 5.78 -2.57
CA LEU A 116 -7.04 5.75 -1.93
C LEU A 116 -7.45 7.13 -1.39
N ASN A 117 -6.50 7.89 -0.86
CA ASN A 117 -6.76 9.18 -0.27
C ASN A 117 -6.87 10.33 -1.28
N ASN A 118 -6.19 10.25 -2.42
CA ASN A 118 -6.04 11.41 -3.32
C ASN A 118 -6.52 11.19 -4.75
N ASN A 119 -6.57 9.95 -5.23
CA ASN A 119 -6.95 9.69 -6.61
C ASN A 119 -8.48 9.77 -6.80
N HIS A 120 -8.92 10.42 -7.88
CA HIS A 120 -10.34 10.64 -8.17
C HIS A 120 -11.13 9.34 -8.39
N HIS A 121 -10.47 8.25 -8.83
CA HIS A 121 -11.12 6.95 -8.99
C HIS A 121 -11.58 6.31 -7.67
N TYR A 122 -11.08 6.80 -6.53
CA TYR A 122 -11.41 6.30 -5.19
C TYR A 122 -12.30 7.26 -4.38
N GLU A 123 -13.05 8.11 -5.05
CA GLU A 123 -13.96 9.06 -4.40
C GLU A 123 -15.07 8.32 -3.64
N ASP A 124 -15.66 7.30 -4.26
CA ASP A 124 -16.69 6.46 -3.63
C ASP A 124 -16.16 5.74 -2.37
N PHE A 125 -14.91 5.25 -2.42
CA PHE A 125 -14.24 4.69 -1.25
C PHE A 125 -14.15 5.72 -0.10
N ARG A 126 -13.75 6.94 -0.40
CA ARG A 126 -13.62 7.99 0.62
C ARG A 126 -14.96 8.40 1.20
N GLU A 127 -16.00 8.46 0.38
CA GLU A 127 -17.35 8.76 0.84
C GLU A 127 -17.88 7.65 1.76
N GLU A 128 -17.71 6.40 1.40
CA GLU A 128 -18.12 5.27 2.22
C GLU A 128 -17.32 5.21 3.53
N ARG A 129 -16.01 5.40 3.49
CA ARG A 129 -15.16 5.50 4.68
C ARG A 129 -15.66 6.61 5.63
N LYS A 130 -16.02 7.77 5.10
CA LYS A 130 -16.57 8.87 5.89
C LYS A 130 -17.87 8.50 6.58
N LYS A 131 -18.78 7.82 5.88
CA LYS A 131 -20.04 7.33 6.48
C LYS A 131 -19.77 6.34 7.61
N GLN A 132 -18.86 5.41 7.40
CA GLN A 132 -18.49 4.42 8.41
C GLN A 132 -17.84 5.08 9.63
N TYR A 133 -16.94 6.04 9.43
CA TYR A 133 -16.29 6.77 10.50
C TYR A 133 -17.31 7.53 11.37
N VAL A 134 -18.26 8.24 10.75
CA VAL A 134 -19.31 8.99 11.47
C VAL A 134 -20.24 8.08 12.28
N ASN A 135 -20.50 6.87 11.78
CA ASN A 135 -21.40 5.90 12.43
C ASN A 135 -20.67 4.90 13.33
N ASP A 136 -19.36 5.03 13.49
CA ASP A 136 -18.49 4.11 14.27
C ASP A 136 -18.69 2.64 13.86
N ILE A 137 -18.74 2.40 12.53
CA ILE A 137 -18.87 1.06 11.93
C ILE A 137 -17.64 0.78 11.07
N VAL A 138 -17.28 -0.49 10.93
CA VAL A 138 -16.30 -0.96 9.94
C VAL A 138 -16.94 -2.06 9.10
N ASP A 139 -17.19 -1.76 7.84
CA ASP A 139 -17.75 -2.70 6.85
C ASP A 139 -16.83 -2.75 5.64
N LEU A 140 -15.94 -3.73 5.63
CA LEU A 140 -14.91 -3.85 4.60
C LEU A 140 -15.49 -4.21 3.22
N GLU A 141 -16.61 -4.92 3.17
CA GLU A 141 -17.25 -5.30 1.90
C GLU A 141 -17.73 -4.07 1.13
N LYS A 142 -18.21 -3.05 1.83
CA LYS A 142 -18.65 -1.80 1.19
C LYS A 142 -17.51 -0.87 0.78
N LEU A 143 -16.30 -1.12 1.27
CA LEU A 143 -15.10 -0.34 0.92
C LEU A 143 -14.36 -0.90 -0.30
N LEU A 144 -14.67 -2.13 -0.69
CA LEU A 144 -14.11 -2.80 -1.86
C LEU A 144 -14.96 -2.52 -3.11
#